data_bffd44d96f42f89ba33164353f589147
#
_entry.id   bffd44d96f42f89ba33164353f589147
#
_cell.length_a   1.000
_cell.length_b   1.000
_cell.length_c   1.000
_cell.angle_alpha   90.00
_cell.angle_beta   90.00
_cell.angle_gamma   90.00
#
_symmetry.space_group_name_H-M   'P 1'
#
loop_
_entity.id
_entity.type
_entity.pdbx_description
1 polymer ?
#
loop_
_entity_poly.entity_id
_entity_poly.type
_entity_poly.pdbx_seq_one_letter_code
_entity_poly.pdbx_strand_id
1 'polypeptide(L)'
;MAIKRVNAGARMSSAVVHGNTVYLAGITADDAKADVKGQTQQILDKIDHFLKEAGTDKSKLLSANIWLTDIGTWSQMNEVWDKWVSPGNTPALPCCKMQ
;
A
#
# COMPACT_ATOMS: atom_id res chain seq x y z
N MET A 1 -24.70 0.96 -7.96
CA MET A 1 -23.37 0.70 -8.49
C MET A 1 -22.87 -0.68 -8.07
N ALA A 2 -22.29 -1.40 -8.99
CA ALA A 2 -21.72 -2.71 -8.67
C ALA A 2 -20.42 -2.57 -7.89
N ILE A 3 -20.21 -3.47 -6.96
CA ILE A 3 -18.96 -3.56 -6.20
C ILE A 3 -18.15 -4.72 -6.78
N LYS A 4 -16.92 -4.44 -7.22
CA LYS A 4 -15.99 -5.47 -7.67
C LYS A 4 -15.01 -5.77 -6.54
N ARG A 5 -14.84 -7.04 -6.23
CA ARG A 5 -13.90 -7.50 -5.20
C ARG A 5 -12.76 -8.28 -5.84
N VAL A 6 -11.53 -7.98 -5.39
CA VAL A 6 -10.30 -8.63 -5.89
C VAL A 6 -9.79 -9.55 -4.79
N ASN A 7 -9.51 -10.79 -5.16
CA ASN A 7 -9.04 -11.83 -4.23
C ASN A 7 -9.94 -11.94 -2.98
N ALA A 8 -11.25 -12.08 -3.22
CA ALA A 8 -12.22 -12.21 -2.13
C ALA A 8 -12.03 -13.52 -1.40
N GLY A 9 -11.78 -13.48 -0.10
CA GLY A 9 -11.73 -14.64 0.77
C GLY A 9 -12.95 -14.68 1.68
N ALA A 10 -12.96 -15.66 2.59
CA ALA A 10 -14.07 -15.83 3.53
C ALA A 10 -14.20 -14.63 4.49
N ARG A 11 -13.12 -13.91 4.74
CA ARG A 11 -13.07 -12.81 5.71
C ARG A 11 -12.92 -11.44 5.06
N MET A 12 -12.11 -11.33 4.00
CA MET A 12 -11.79 -10.04 3.42
C MET A 12 -11.41 -10.17 1.95
N SER A 13 -11.41 -9.05 1.26
CA SER A 13 -10.88 -8.93 -0.09
C SER A 13 -9.57 -8.13 -0.05
N SER A 14 -8.65 -8.40 -0.99
CA SER A 14 -7.41 -7.64 -1.10
C SER A 14 -7.65 -6.22 -1.61
N ALA A 15 -8.63 -6.05 -2.47
CA ALA A 15 -9.05 -4.76 -2.98
C ALA A 15 -10.54 -4.76 -3.26
N VAL A 16 -11.15 -3.58 -3.19
CA VAL A 16 -12.55 -3.37 -3.53
C VAL A 16 -12.65 -2.18 -4.46
N VAL A 17 -13.35 -2.36 -5.58
CA VAL A 17 -13.60 -1.28 -6.54
C VAL A 17 -15.07 -0.87 -6.42
N HIS A 18 -15.29 0.41 -6.16
CA HIS A 18 -16.64 0.98 -6.11
C HIS A 18 -16.64 2.29 -6.86
N GLY A 19 -17.42 2.38 -7.93
CA GLY A 19 -17.39 3.55 -8.81
C GLY A 19 -16.01 3.72 -9.44
N ASN A 20 -15.41 4.88 -9.25
CA ASN A 20 -14.07 5.20 -9.74
C ASN A 20 -12.98 5.08 -8.67
N THR A 21 -13.31 4.49 -7.52
CA THR A 21 -12.38 4.41 -6.39
C THR A 21 -12.01 2.96 -6.08
N VAL A 22 -10.72 2.74 -5.83
CA VAL A 22 -10.19 1.45 -5.39
C VAL A 22 -9.72 1.57 -3.96
N TYR A 23 -10.18 0.65 -3.11
CA TYR A 23 -9.78 0.55 -1.71
C TYR A 23 -8.94 -0.70 -1.52
N LEU A 24 -7.72 -0.55 -1.03
CA LEU A 24 -6.87 -1.69 -0.70
C LEU A 24 -6.99 -2.04 0.78
N ALA A 25 -6.90 -3.33 1.08
CA ALA A 25 -6.82 -3.79 2.46
C ALA A 25 -5.47 -3.41 3.08
N GLY A 26 -5.36 -3.56 4.39
CA GLY A 26 -4.06 -3.42 5.08
C GLY A 26 -3.09 -4.48 4.58
N ILE A 27 -1.88 -4.08 4.27
CA ILE A 27 -0.87 -4.95 3.66
C ILE A 27 0.36 -5.01 4.56
N THR A 28 0.86 -6.22 4.80
CA THR A 28 2.09 -6.46 5.55
C THR A 28 3.09 -7.20 4.67
N ALA A 29 4.37 -7.16 5.05
CA ALA A 29 5.39 -7.93 4.36
C ALA A 29 5.24 -9.41 4.66
N ASP A 30 5.60 -10.26 3.68
CA ASP A 30 5.59 -11.71 3.88
C ASP A 30 6.73 -12.16 4.78
N ASP A 31 7.90 -11.51 4.68
CA ASP A 31 9.05 -11.80 5.52
C ASP A 31 9.13 -10.78 6.66
N ALA A 32 8.59 -11.15 7.82
CA ALA A 32 8.59 -10.31 9.01
C ALA A 32 9.98 -10.12 9.61
N LYS A 33 10.97 -10.87 9.16
CA LYS A 33 12.37 -10.77 9.62
C LYS A 33 13.21 -9.81 8.80
N ALA A 34 12.68 -9.35 7.65
CA ALA A 34 13.37 -8.34 6.85
C ALA A 34 13.41 -7.02 7.62
N ASP A 35 14.39 -6.18 7.29
CA ASP A 35 14.46 -4.84 7.86
C ASP A 35 13.34 -3.96 7.30
N VAL A 36 13.27 -2.70 7.77
CA VAL A 36 12.19 -1.79 7.34
C VAL A 36 12.23 -1.56 5.84
N LYS A 37 13.41 -1.41 5.25
CA LYS A 37 13.53 -1.22 3.79
C LYS A 37 13.01 -2.44 3.03
N GLY A 38 13.41 -3.64 3.45
CA GLY A 38 12.96 -4.88 2.83
C GLY A 38 11.47 -5.09 2.95
N GLN A 39 10.92 -4.87 4.14
CA GLN A 39 9.48 -4.99 4.36
C GLN A 39 8.70 -3.96 3.53
N THR A 40 9.18 -2.72 3.48
CA THR A 40 8.54 -1.67 2.67
C THR A 40 8.51 -2.06 1.20
N GLN A 41 9.62 -2.56 0.66
CA GLN A 41 9.68 -2.99 -0.74
C GLN A 41 8.69 -4.11 -1.02
N GLN A 42 8.59 -5.09 -0.14
CA GLN A 42 7.62 -6.19 -0.30
C GLN A 42 6.18 -5.69 -0.31
N ILE A 43 5.86 -4.75 0.58
CA ILE A 43 4.53 -4.16 0.65
C ILE A 43 4.22 -3.39 -0.62
N LEU A 44 5.15 -2.57 -1.10
CA LEU A 44 4.95 -1.77 -2.32
C LEU A 44 4.80 -2.66 -3.56
N ASP A 45 5.54 -3.77 -3.63
CA ASP A 45 5.37 -4.74 -4.72
C ASP A 45 3.97 -5.35 -4.71
N LYS A 46 3.45 -5.65 -3.54
CA LYS A 46 2.07 -6.16 -3.42
C LYS A 46 1.04 -5.11 -3.82
N ILE A 47 1.26 -3.86 -3.45
CA ILE A 47 0.36 -2.76 -3.82
C ILE A 47 0.33 -2.62 -5.34
N ASP A 48 1.48 -2.63 -6.01
CA ASP A 48 1.54 -2.58 -7.47
C ASP A 48 0.72 -3.71 -8.10
N HIS A 49 0.85 -4.92 -7.55
CA HIS A 49 0.12 -6.09 -8.05
C HIS A 49 -1.39 -5.92 -7.89
N PHE A 50 -1.86 -5.50 -6.73
CA PHE A 50 -3.30 -5.34 -6.49
C PHE A 50 -3.89 -4.17 -7.28
N LEU A 51 -3.14 -3.09 -7.45
CA LEU A 51 -3.59 -1.97 -8.28
C LEU A 51 -3.74 -2.40 -9.74
N LYS A 52 -2.80 -3.19 -10.25
CA LYS A 52 -2.88 -3.72 -11.60
C LYS A 52 -4.10 -4.64 -11.77
N GLU A 53 -4.36 -5.51 -10.81
CA GLU A 53 -5.54 -6.38 -10.85
C GLU A 53 -6.84 -5.57 -10.81
N ALA A 54 -6.84 -4.45 -10.12
CA ALA A 54 -8.00 -3.57 -10.03
C ALA A 54 -8.15 -2.65 -11.25
N GLY A 55 -7.20 -2.67 -12.19
CA GLY A 55 -7.27 -1.88 -13.41
C GLY A 55 -6.72 -0.47 -13.29
N THR A 56 -5.84 -0.22 -12.33
CA THR A 56 -5.24 1.09 -12.10
C THR A 56 -3.74 0.96 -11.85
N ASP A 57 -3.10 2.05 -11.43
CA ASP A 57 -1.67 2.08 -11.12
C ASP A 57 -1.38 3.15 -10.04
N LYS A 58 -0.12 3.18 -9.59
CA LYS A 58 0.30 4.05 -8.49
C LYS A 58 0.26 5.54 -8.82
N SER A 59 0.18 5.92 -10.09
CA SER A 59 0.07 7.33 -10.46
C SER A 59 -1.26 7.96 -10.06
N LYS A 60 -2.24 7.13 -9.69
CA LYS A 60 -3.59 7.57 -9.35
C LYS A 60 -3.92 7.41 -7.86
N LEU A 61 -2.91 7.22 -7.02
CA LEU A 61 -3.11 7.13 -5.58
C LEU A 61 -3.63 8.45 -5.02
N LEU A 62 -4.64 8.34 -4.16
CA LEU A 62 -5.21 9.50 -3.46
C LEU A 62 -4.61 9.66 -2.07
N SER A 63 -4.47 8.57 -1.35
CA SER A 63 -3.89 8.58 0.00
C SER A 63 -3.30 7.22 0.35
N ALA A 64 -2.38 7.22 1.28
CA ALA A 64 -1.80 6.00 1.84
C ALA A 64 -1.52 6.22 3.32
N ASN A 65 -1.81 5.22 4.15
CA ASN A 65 -1.50 5.24 5.57
C ASN A 65 -0.37 4.25 5.84
N ILE A 66 0.67 4.71 6.51
CA ILE A 66 1.81 3.88 6.85
C ILE A 66 1.92 3.77 8.37
N TRP A 67 1.96 2.53 8.86
CA TRP A 67 2.04 2.23 10.28
C TRP A 67 3.40 1.59 10.56
N LEU A 68 4.19 2.22 11.42
CA LEU A 68 5.52 1.75 11.82
C LEU A 68 5.47 1.36 13.29
N THR A 69 6.11 0.23 13.63
CA THR A 69 6.27 -0.15 15.04
C THR A 69 7.32 0.70 15.74
N ASP A 70 8.30 1.19 14.97
CA ASP A 70 9.35 2.09 15.46
C ASP A 70 9.41 3.31 14.55
N ILE A 71 8.90 4.45 15.01
CA ILE A 71 8.89 5.69 14.22
C ILE A 71 10.31 6.17 13.88
N GLY A 72 11.32 5.72 14.61
CA GLY A 72 12.71 6.02 14.30
C GLY A 72 13.18 5.43 12.98
N THR A 73 12.44 4.48 12.40
CA THR A 73 12.76 3.89 11.09
C THR A 73 12.09 4.63 9.92
N TRP A 74 11.45 5.75 10.19
CA TRP A 74 10.70 6.53 9.20
C TRP A 74 11.54 6.90 7.98
N SER A 75 12.78 7.36 8.19
CA SER A 75 13.65 7.77 7.09
C SER A 75 14.04 6.58 6.18
N GLN A 76 14.19 5.38 6.75
CA GLN A 76 14.48 4.17 5.98
C GLN A 76 13.31 3.79 5.10
N MET A 77 12.09 3.86 5.64
CA MET A 77 10.88 3.62 4.87
C MET A 77 10.74 4.64 3.74
N ASN A 78 11.01 5.91 4.03
CA ASN A 78 10.91 6.96 3.03
C ASN A 78 11.89 6.80 1.87
N GLU A 79 13.08 6.26 2.11
CA GLU A 79 14.02 6.01 1.01
C GLU A 79 13.44 5.06 -0.03
N VAL A 80 12.73 4.04 0.40
CA VAL A 80 12.08 3.09 -0.51
C VAL A 80 10.85 3.73 -1.15
N TRP A 81 10.04 4.41 -0.36
CA TRP A 81 8.85 5.11 -0.83
C TRP A 81 9.18 6.13 -1.92
N ASP A 82 10.21 6.95 -1.71
CA ASP A 82 10.59 8.02 -2.64
C ASP A 82 10.99 7.47 -4.00
N LYS A 83 11.58 6.28 -4.05
CA LYS A 83 11.94 5.62 -5.30
C LYS A 83 10.74 4.98 -6.00
N TRP A 84 9.72 4.62 -5.24
CA TRP A 84 8.55 3.91 -5.76
C TRP A 84 7.45 4.84 -6.22
N VAL A 85 7.20 5.93 -5.49
CA VAL A 85 6.07 6.82 -5.76
C VAL A 85 6.19 7.46 -7.15
N SER A 86 5.05 7.65 -7.83
CA SER A 86 5.03 8.27 -9.15
C SER A 86 5.33 9.76 -9.04
N PRO A 87 6.41 10.26 -9.70
CA PRO A 87 6.73 11.70 -9.64
C PRO A 87 5.57 12.56 -10.14
N GLY A 88 5.26 13.62 -9.40
CA GLY A 88 4.17 14.53 -9.74
C GLY A 88 2.78 14.01 -9.40
N ASN A 89 2.67 12.77 -8.87
CA ASN A 89 1.37 12.15 -8.54
C ASN A 89 1.39 11.57 -7.13
N THR A 90 1.99 12.30 -6.19
CA THR A 90 2.16 11.82 -4.82
C THR A 90 0.84 11.88 -4.05
N PRO A 91 0.48 10.81 -3.31
CA PRO A 91 -0.73 10.81 -2.50
C PRO A 91 -0.53 11.55 -1.18
N ALA A 92 -1.62 11.83 -0.49
CA ALA A 92 -1.56 12.22 0.91
C ALA A 92 -1.00 11.05 1.72
N LEU A 93 0.00 11.28 2.55
CA LEU A 93 0.78 10.23 3.20
C LEU A 93 0.94 10.48 4.70
N PRO A 94 -0.08 10.18 5.53
CA PRO A 94 0.14 10.18 6.96
C PRO A 94 1.01 9.00 7.40
N CYS A 95 1.94 9.25 8.31
CA CYS A 95 2.78 8.21 8.90
C CYS A 95 2.48 8.13 10.39
N CYS A 96 2.17 6.95 10.88
CA CYS A 96 1.75 6.72 12.25
C CYS A 96 2.59 5.64 12.92
N LYS A 97 2.81 5.81 14.23
CA LYS A 97 3.40 4.76 15.03
C LYS A 97 2.32 3.77 15.45
N MET A 98 2.56 2.49 15.19
CA MET A 98 1.68 1.44 15.66
C MET A 98 2.07 1.02 17.08
N GLN A 99 1.11 1.01 17.96
CA GLN A 99 1.31 0.56 19.34
C GLN A 99 1.03 -0.93 19.47
#